data_7ffb71fe4a5a58b665d171b5fa6645a4
#
_entry.id   7ffb71fe4a5a58b665d171b5fa6645a4
#
_cell.length_a   1.000
_cell.length_b   1.000
_cell.length_c   1.000
_cell.angle_alpha   90.00
_cell.angle_beta   90.00
_cell.angle_gamma   90.00
#
_symmetry.space_group_name_H-M   'P 1'
#
loop_
_entity.id
_entity.type
_entity.pdbx_description
1 polymer ?
#
loop_
_entity_poly.entity_id
_entity_poly.type
_entity_poly.pdbx_seq_one_letter_code
_entity_poly.pdbx_strand_id
1 'polypeptide(L)'
;MFWTTLLSVLILTASTGTALGAALGLTGLIILHFFAEGATSLALNAVWNVLNEFTLSAIPLFIIMGEILLESGVSQKIYSSLSGIFRHIPGGLLHTNIAVCTVFGAISGSSLSTAAAVGSVAYPEMSKRNYNEPMVVGSLAGGGTLGLLIPPSLSLLIYGALTETSIGKLFMGGILPGILMAILFMLYIFIRCTKNPKLWNSDPYNEEKLSSSIID
;
A
#
# COMPACT_ATOMS: atom_id res chain seq x y z
N MET A 1 -22.29 -26.02 15.66
CA MET A 1 -22.61 -26.38 14.27
C MET A 1 -22.40 -25.22 13.29
N PHE A 2 -23.00 -24.03 13.50
CA PHE A 2 -22.83 -22.87 12.58
C PHE A 2 -21.36 -22.54 12.25
N TRP A 3 -20.52 -22.28 13.25
CA TRP A 3 -19.11 -21.93 13.07
C TRP A 3 -18.26 -23.03 12.41
N THR A 4 -18.55 -24.28 12.74
CA THR A 4 -17.84 -25.42 12.14
C THR A 4 -18.19 -25.57 10.66
N THR A 5 -19.45 -25.40 10.29
CA THR A 5 -19.89 -25.41 8.89
C THR A 5 -19.31 -24.25 8.12
N LEU A 6 -19.32 -23.02 8.69
CA LEU A 6 -18.75 -21.84 8.07
C LEU A 6 -17.26 -22.04 7.75
N LEU A 7 -16.47 -22.46 8.73
CA LEU A 7 -15.04 -22.67 8.55
C LEU A 7 -14.75 -23.81 7.58
N SER A 8 -15.47 -24.94 7.68
CA SER A 8 -15.25 -26.08 6.79
C SER A 8 -15.59 -25.76 5.33
N VAL A 9 -16.69 -25.06 5.07
CA VAL A 9 -17.08 -24.66 3.72
C VAL A 9 -16.09 -23.62 3.17
N LEU A 10 -15.68 -22.66 3.98
CA LEU A 10 -14.71 -21.64 3.57
C LEU A 10 -13.36 -22.28 3.20
N ILE A 11 -12.84 -23.19 4.04
CA ILE A 11 -11.59 -23.88 3.77
C ILE A 11 -11.71 -24.76 2.52
N LEU A 12 -12.83 -25.47 2.37
CA LEU A 12 -13.05 -26.34 1.22
C LEU A 12 -13.13 -25.52 -0.09
N THR A 13 -13.88 -24.42 -0.11
CA THR A 13 -13.99 -23.57 -1.29
C THR A 13 -12.67 -22.85 -1.59
N ALA A 14 -11.94 -22.39 -0.59
CA ALA A 14 -10.62 -21.77 -0.77
C ALA A 14 -9.57 -22.79 -1.28
N SER A 15 -9.64 -24.05 -0.85
CA SER A 15 -8.70 -25.11 -1.30
C SER A 15 -8.86 -25.50 -2.76
N THR A 16 -9.99 -25.21 -3.39
CA THR A 16 -10.23 -25.44 -4.84
C THR A 16 -9.52 -24.41 -5.73
N GLY A 17 -8.82 -23.44 -5.16
CA GLY A 17 -8.14 -22.38 -5.92
C GLY A 17 -9.10 -21.33 -6.52
N THR A 18 -10.36 -21.30 -6.09
CA THR A 18 -11.31 -20.26 -6.52
C THR A 18 -10.94 -18.89 -5.98
N ALA A 19 -11.32 -17.84 -6.70
CA ALA A 19 -11.13 -16.47 -6.24
C ALA A 19 -11.77 -16.26 -4.85
N LEU A 20 -11.06 -15.63 -3.92
CA LEU A 20 -11.47 -15.44 -2.53
C LEU A 20 -12.89 -14.85 -2.40
N GLY A 21 -13.24 -13.89 -3.27
CA GLY A 21 -14.58 -13.31 -3.32
C GLY A 21 -15.66 -14.33 -3.67
N ALA A 22 -15.39 -15.24 -4.61
CA ALA A 22 -16.31 -16.32 -4.97
C ALA A 22 -16.45 -17.34 -3.82
N ALA A 23 -15.33 -17.69 -3.15
CA ALA A 23 -15.35 -18.57 -2.00
C ALA A 23 -16.19 -18.01 -0.84
N LEU A 24 -16.02 -16.72 -0.55
CA LEU A 24 -16.82 -16.02 0.48
C LEU A 24 -18.31 -15.94 0.08
N GLY A 25 -18.61 -15.61 -1.17
CA GLY A 25 -19.98 -15.55 -1.68
C GLY A 25 -20.70 -16.91 -1.61
N LEU A 26 -20.03 -17.98 -2.07
CA LEU A 26 -20.57 -19.33 -1.97
C LEU A 26 -20.79 -19.78 -0.54
N THR A 27 -19.83 -19.50 0.35
CA THR A 27 -19.94 -19.81 1.77
C THR A 27 -21.14 -19.08 2.39
N GLY A 28 -21.34 -17.80 2.08
CA GLY A 28 -22.48 -17.00 2.53
C GLY A 28 -23.81 -17.60 2.04
N LEU A 29 -23.92 -17.96 0.75
CA LEU A 29 -25.13 -18.57 0.18
C LEU A 29 -25.46 -19.92 0.82
N ILE A 30 -24.45 -20.78 1.04
CA ILE A 30 -24.64 -22.09 1.69
C ILE A 30 -25.16 -21.88 3.13
N ILE A 31 -24.59 -20.94 3.87
CA ILE A 31 -25.02 -20.65 5.23
C ILE A 31 -26.43 -20.11 5.28
N LEU A 32 -26.78 -19.17 4.40
CA LEU A 32 -28.14 -18.63 4.30
C LEU A 32 -29.15 -19.74 3.97
N HIS A 33 -28.77 -20.68 3.10
CA HIS A 33 -29.66 -21.79 2.74
C HIS A 33 -29.91 -22.75 3.92
N PHE A 34 -28.88 -23.14 4.66
CA PHE A 34 -29.00 -24.17 5.70
C PHE A 34 -29.38 -23.65 7.09
N PHE A 35 -29.02 -22.39 7.41
CA PHE A 35 -29.19 -21.82 8.75
C PHE A 35 -30.20 -20.68 8.84
N ALA A 36 -30.66 -20.16 7.70
CA ALA A 36 -31.64 -19.07 7.64
C ALA A 36 -32.87 -19.45 6.84
N GLU A 37 -33.34 -20.70 6.99
CA GLU A 37 -34.60 -21.21 6.42
C GLU A 37 -34.73 -20.95 4.89
N GLY A 38 -33.63 -20.99 4.15
CA GLY A 38 -33.65 -20.77 2.72
C GLY A 38 -33.76 -19.30 2.28
N ALA A 39 -33.43 -18.35 3.15
CA ALA A 39 -33.49 -16.92 2.87
C ALA A 39 -32.43 -16.44 1.86
N THR A 40 -32.19 -17.24 0.80
CA THR A 40 -31.24 -16.91 -0.27
C THR A 40 -31.64 -15.65 -1.06
N SER A 41 -32.93 -15.29 -1.08
CA SER A 41 -33.39 -14.03 -1.64
C SER A 41 -32.83 -12.78 -0.94
N LEU A 42 -32.51 -12.90 0.36
CA LEU A 42 -31.88 -11.82 1.11
C LEU A 42 -30.45 -11.55 0.61
N ALA A 43 -29.73 -12.58 0.16
CA ALA A 43 -28.41 -12.41 -0.42
C ALA A 43 -28.44 -11.60 -1.72
N LEU A 44 -29.43 -11.87 -2.59
CA LEU A 44 -29.61 -11.12 -3.82
C LEU A 44 -29.93 -9.64 -3.54
N ASN A 45 -30.83 -9.39 -2.58
CA ASN A 45 -31.15 -8.02 -2.18
C ASN A 45 -29.95 -7.30 -1.54
N ALA A 46 -29.18 -8.00 -0.70
CA ALA A 46 -27.98 -7.43 -0.10
C ALA A 46 -26.92 -7.08 -1.17
N VAL A 47 -26.67 -7.98 -2.13
CA VAL A 47 -25.77 -7.71 -3.25
C VAL A 47 -26.27 -6.54 -4.09
N TRP A 48 -27.56 -6.51 -4.41
CA TRP A 48 -28.15 -5.42 -5.17
C TRP A 48 -28.02 -4.07 -4.47
N ASN A 49 -28.32 -4.02 -3.18
CA ASN A 49 -28.20 -2.80 -2.38
C ASN A 49 -26.75 -2.30 -2.33
N VAL A 50 -25.79 -3.21 -2.12
CA VAL A 50 -24.36 -2.86 -2.13
C VAL A 50 -23.92 -2.35 -3.50
N LEU A 51 -24.31 -3.02 -4.61
CA LEU A 51 -23.92 -2.59 -5.96
C LEU A 51 -24.54 -1.24 -6.36
N ASN A 52 -25.72 -0.90 -5.85
CA ASN A 52 -26.38 0.39 -6.08
C ASN A 52 -25.96 1.49 -5.11
N GLU A 53 -25.06 1.18 -4.15
CA GLU A 53 -24.58 2.20 -3.23
C GLU A 53 -23.76 3.26 -3.99
N PHE A 54 -24.23 4.50 -3.96
CA PHE A 54 -23.58 5.62 -4.68
C PHE A 54 -22.11 5.78 -4.28
N THR A 55 -21.80 5.55 -3.03
CA THR A 55 -20.46 5.65 -2.48
C THR A 55 -19.49 4.67 -3.13
N LEU A 56 -19.95 3.47 -3.48
CA LEU A 56 -19.12 2.45 -4.14
C LEU A 56 -18.83 2.78 -5.61
N SER A 57 -19.60 3.65 -6.25
CA SER A 57 -19.32 4.10 -7.62
C SER A 57 -17.99 4.88 -7.73
N ALA A 58 -17.48 5.41 -6.62
CA ALA A 58 -16.16 6.04 -6.58
C ALA A 58 -15.01 5.03 -6.75
N ILE A 59 -15.19 3.75 -6.38
CA ILE A 59 -14.12 2.73 -6.45
C ILE A 59 -13.56 2.55 -7.86
N PRO A 60 -14.38 2.29 -8.89
CA PRO A 60 -13.88 2.16 -10.26
C PRO A 60 -13.13 3.41 -10.74
N LEU A 61 -13.61 4.60 -10.38
CA LEU A 61 -12.98 5.86 -10.75
C LEU A 61 -11.60 6.02 -10.08
N PHE A 62 -11.45 5.63 -8.82
CA PHE A 62 -10.16 5.63 -8.13
C PHE A 62 -9.18 4.62 -8.73
N ILE A 63 -9.66 3.44 -9.11
CA ILE A 63 -8.82 2.42 -9.76
C ILE A 63 -8.30 2.96 -11.10
N ILE A 64 -9.19 3.49 -11.95
CA ILE A 64 -8.79 4.08 -13.23
C ILE A 64 -7.81 5.23 -13.05
N MET A 65 -8.07 6.11 -12.09
CA MET A 65 -7.14 7.21 -11.77
C MET A 65 -5.77 6.67 -11.35
N GLY A 66 -5.71 5.65 -10.50
CA GLY A 66 -4.47 5.01 -10.07
C GLY A 66 -3.68 4.41 -11.23
N GLU A 67 -4.34 3.70 -12.15
CA GLU A 67 -3.72 3.12 -13.34
C GLU A 67 -3.20 4.20 -14.32
N ILE A 68 -3.97 5.25 -14.56
CA ILE A 68 -3.52 6.37 -15.41
C ILE A 68 -2.26 7.00 -14.81
N LEU A 69 -2.23 7.20 -13.50
CA LEU A 69 -1.07 7.78 -12.81
C LEU A 69 0.16 6.84 -12.83
N LEU A 70 -0.08 5.54 -12.73
CA LEU A 70 0.98 4.52 -12.84
C LEU A 70 1.69 4.62 -14.20
N GLU A 71 0.90 4.64 -15.28
CA GLU A 71 1.40 4.67 -16.67
C GLU A 71 1.93 6.06 -17.10
N SER A 72 1.52 7.13 -16.42
CA SER A 72 1.89 8.51 -16.79
C SER A 72 3.34 8.90 -16.54
N GLY A 73 4.13 8.04 -15.84
CA GLY A 73 5.50 8.33 -15.44
C GLY A 73 5.65 9.40 -14.33
N VAL A 74 4.54 9.78 -13.68
CA VAL A 74 4.54 10.73 -12.55
C VAL A 74 5.40 10.22 -11.39
N SER A 75 5.37 8.91 -11.10
CA SER A 75 6.19 8.29 -10.06
C SER A 75 7.69 8.55 -10.27
N GLN A 76 8.15 8.48 -11.52
CA GLN A 76 9.54 8.74 -11.90
C GLN A 76 9.95 10.21 -11.69
N LYS A 77 9.04 11.14 -12.05
CA LYS A 77 9.28 12.57 -11.84
C LYS A 77 9.31 12.94 -10.35
N ILE A 78 8.39 12.39 -9.55
CA ILE A 78 8.37 12.60 -8.10
C ILE A 78 9.65 12.02 -7.49
N TYR A 79 10.04 10.80 -7.90
CA TYR A 79 11.25 10.15 -7.40
C TYR A 79 12.51 10.98 -7.68
N SER A 80 12.72 11.43 -8.92
CA SER A 80 13.85 12.25 -9.30
C SER A 80 13.90 13.59 -8.55
N SER A 81 12.76 14.22 -8.34
CA SER A 81 12.66 15.49 -7.59
C SER A 81 12.99 15.33 -6.11
N LEU A 82 12.49 14.26 -5.46
CA LEU A 82 12.71 14.02 -4.04
C LEU A 82 14.07 13.38 -3.73
N SER A 83 14.68 12.68 -4.67
CA SER A 83 15.97 12.02 -4.47
C SER A 83 17.09 13.00 -4.10
N GLY A 84 17.03 14.23 -4.61
CA GLY A 84 17.98 15.29 -4.27
C GLY A 84 17.89 15.78 -2.83
N ILE A 85 16.69 15.73 -2.23
CA ILE A 85 16.44 16.27 -0.88
C ILE A 85 17.05 15.37 0.20
N PHE A 86 16.85 14.06 0.08
CA PHE A 86 17.25 13.09 1.11
C PHE A 86 18.69 12.56 0.97
N ARG A 87 19.37 12.90 -0.10
CA ARG A 87 20.69 12.41 -0.47
C ARG A 87 21.77 12.64 0.60
N HIS A 88 21.62 13.67 1.45
CA HIS A 88 22.57 14.04 2.49
C HIS A 88 22.26 13.43 3.87
N ILE A 89 21.15 12.69 3.99
CA ILE A 89 20.73 12.09 5.24
C ILE A 89 21.15 10.60 5.25
N PRO A 90 21.65 10.05 6.37
CA PRO A 90 21.92 8.62 6.47
C PRO A 90 20.73 7.76 6.04
N GLY A 91 20.93 6.96 5.00
CA GLY A 91 19.85 6.22 4.34
C GLY A 91 19.50 6.72 2.93
N GLY A 92 19.81 7.98 2.60
CA GLY A 92 19.69 8.54 1.25
C GLY A 92 18.39 8.15 0.52
N LEU A 93 18.52 7.39 -0.56
CA LEU A 93 17.37 6.96 -1.40
C LEU A 93 16.36 6.07 -0.68
N LEU A 94 16.71 5.42 0.45
CA LEU A 94 15.72 4.69 1.25
C LEU A 94 14.67 5.63 1.84
N HIS A 95 15.06 6.84 2.26
CA HIS A 95 14.11 7.88 2.68
C HIS A 95 13.28 8.39 1.51
N THR A 96 13.89 8.52 0.33
CA THR A 96 13.18 8.89 -0.89
C THR A 96 12.08 7.87 -1.21
N ASN A 97 12.35 6.56 -1.05
CA ASN A 97 11.32 5.54 -1.24
C ASN A 97 10.09 5.78 -0.35
N ILE A 98 10.30 6.02 0.95
CA ILE A 98 9.19 6.28 1.89
C ILE A 98 8.45 7.56 1.52
N ALA A 99 9.17 8.64 1.21
CA ALA A 99 8.56 9.92 0.85
C ALA A 99 7.75 9.83 -0.46
N VAL A 100 8.31 9.18 -1.50
CA VAL A 100 7.60 8.99 -2.78
C VAL A 100 6.41 8.07 -2.60
N CYS A 101 6.54 6.96 -1.85
CA CYS A 101 5.43 6.08 -1.52
C CYS A 101 4.33 6.81 -0.74
N THR A 102 4.69 7.73 0.17
CA THR A 102 3.74 8.56 0.91
C THR A 102 2.92 9.44 -0.04
N VAL A 103 3.59 10.16 -0.93
CA VAL A 103 2.93 11.06 -1.89
C VAL A 103 2.15 10.28 -2.94
N PHE A 104 2.77 9.28 -3.55
CA PHE A 104 2.13 8.47 -4.59
C PHE A 104 1.00 7.62 -4.01
N GLY A 105 1.19 7.07 -2.81
CA GLY A 105 0.17 6.32 -2.09
C GLY A 105 -1.08 7.14 -1.79
N ALA A 106 -0.90 8.41 -1.37
CA ALA A 106 -2.00 9.34 -1.18
C ALA A 106 -2.79 9.62 -2.47
N ILE A 107 -2.17 9.49 -3.65
CA ILE A 107 -2.84 9.72 -4.93
C ILE A 107 -3.50 8.42 -5.44
N SER A 108 -2.77 7.29 -5.36
CA SER A 108 -3.23 6.01 -5.91
C SER A 108 -4.24 5.29 -5.00
N GLY A 109 -4.21 5.54 -3.70
CA GLY A 109 -5.07 4.87 -2.71
C GLY A 109 -4.87 3.35 -2.60
N SER A 110 -3.81 2.80 -3.22
CA SER A 110 -3.55 1.37 -3.33
C SER A 110 -2.11 1.05 -2.95
N SER A 111 -1.92 0.09 -2.05
CA SER A 111 -0.59 -0.36 -1.64
C SER A 111 0.15 -1.07 -2.77
N LEU A 112 -0.55 -1.90 -3.54
CA LEU A 112 0.04 -2.66 -4.63
C LEU A 112 0.52 -1.75 -5.76
N SER A 113 -0.34 -0.84 -6.22
CA SER A 113 0.01 0.14 -7.26
C SER A 113 1.15 1.05 -6.79
N THR A 114 1.14 1.49 -5.52
CA THR A 114 2.22 2.31 -4.94
C THR A 114 3.55 1.55 -4.94
N ALA A 115 3.57 0.32 -4.41
CA ALA A 115 4.79 -0.49 -4.36
C ALA A 115 5.32 -0.81 -5.76
N ALA A 116 4.44 -1.14 -6.71
CA ALA A 116 4.82 -1.43 -8.09
C ALA A 116 5.36 -0.18 -8.81
N ALA A 117 4.66 0.96 -8.73
CA ALA A 117 5.07 2.20 -9.38
C ALA A 117 6.40 2.72 -8.87
N VAL A 118 6.56 2.81 -7.56
CA VAL A 118 7.79 3.31 -6.95
C VAL A 118 8.91 2.28 -7.08
N GLY A 119 8.60 1.00 -6.91
CA GLY A 119 9.56 -0.10 -7.03
C GLY A 119 10.16 -0.23 -8.42
N SER A 120 9.37 -0.03 -9.48
CA SER A 120 9.86 -0.09 -10.87
C SER A 120 10.93 0.97 -11.17
N VAL A 121 10.90 2.10 -10.49
CA VAL A 121 11.87 3.20 -10.63
C VAL A 121 13.01 3.07 -9.61
N ALA A 122 12.67 2.86 -8.35
CA ALA A 122 13.62 2.90 -7.24
C ALA A 122 14.54 1.68 -7.21
N TYR A 123 14.00 0.47 -7.43
CA TYR A 123 14.79 -0.76 -7.31
C TYR A 123 15.96 -0.82 -8.28
N PRO A 124 15.79 -0.59 -9.61
CA PRO A 124 16.91 -0.58 -10.54
C PRO A 124 17.95 0.50 -10.22
N GLU A 125 17.52 1.69 -9.79
CA GLU A 125 18.40 2.80 -9.45
C GLU A 125 19.26 2.50 -8.22
N MET A 126 18.64 1.94 -7.17
CA MET A 126 19.33 1.60 -5.93
C MET A 126 20.22 0.37 -6.08
N SER A 127 19.83 -0.60 -6.93
CA SER A 127 20.64 -1.76 -7.27
C SER A 127 21.93 -1.36 -7.98
N LYS A 128 21.89 -0.40 -8.93
CA LYS A 128 23.06 0.16 -9.59
C LYS A 128 24.02 0.85 -8.62
N ARG A 129 23.50 1.38 -7.53
CA ARG A 129 24.29 2.08 -6.49
C ARG A 129 24.71 1.17 -5.34
N ASN A 130 24.55 -0.16 -5.49
CA ASN A 130 24.92 -1.17 -4.50
C ASN A 130 24.30 -0.97 -3.10
N TYR A 131 23.10 -0.43 -3.03
CA TYR A 131 22.34 -0.42 -1.78
C TYR A 131 22.06 -1.83 -1.30
N ASN A 132 21.95 -2.02 0.02
CA ASN A 132 21.62 -3.31 0.60
C ASN A 132 20.20 -3.76 0.18
N GLU A 133 20.12 -4.83 -0.60
CA GLU A 133 18.88 -5.31 -1.22
C GLU A 133 17.73 -5.55 -0.21
N PRO A 134 17.93 -6.22 0.94
CA PRO A 134 16.90 -6.35 1.96
C PRO A 134 16.35 -5.02 2.48
N MET A 135 17.19 -3.99 2.59
CA MET A 135 16.74 -2.65 2.99
C MET A 135 15.94 -1.96 1.89
N VAL A 136 16.33 -2.14 0.64
CA VAL A 136 15.61 -1.60 -0.53
C VAL A 136 14.22 -2.21 -0.60
N VAL A 137 14.12 -3.55 -0.64
CA VAL A 137 12.86 -4.27 -0.72
C VAL A 137 11.98 -3.97 0.49
N GLY A 138 12.58 -3.94 1.70
CA GLY A 138 11.86 -3.60 2.93
C GLY A 138 11.31 -2.16 2.92
N SER A 139 12.05 -1.19 2.41
CA SER A 139 11.59 0.20 2.31
C SER A 139 10.46 0.37 1.28
N LEU A 140 10.51 -0.37 0.17
CA LEU A 140 9.46 -0.36 -0.86
C LEU A 140 8.19 -1.06 -0.37
N ALA A 141 8.34 -2.22 0.27
CA ALA A 141 7.21 -2.96 0.83
C ALA A 141 6.53 -2.15 1.96
N GLY A 142 7.31 -1.64 2.92
CA GLY A 142 6.80 -0.80 4.00
C GLY A 142 6.19 0.51 3.48
N GLY A 143 6.90 1.20 2.58
CA GLY A 143 6.40 2.42 1.95
C GLY A 143 5.10 2.20 1.17
N GLY A 144 5.00 1.09 0.43
CA GLY A 144 3.79 0.72 -0.31
C GLY A 144 2.56 0.61 0.58
N THR A 145 2.70 0.11 1.81
CA THR A 145 1.55 0.00 2.75
C THR A 145 0.93 1.36 3.12
N LEU A 146 1.69 2.45 3.00
CA LEU A 146 1.18 3.80 3.26
C LEU A 146 0.05 4.20 2.30
N GLY A 147 0.01 3.63 1.09
CA GLY A 147 -1.08 3.84 0.13
C GLY A 147 -2.46 3.34 0.59
N LEU A 148 -2.53 2.46 1.60
CA LEU A 148 -3.80 2.08 2.23
C LEU A 148 -4.18 2.96 3.41
N LEU A 149 -3.20 3.61 4.06
CA LEU A 149 -3.41 4.41 5.26
C LEU A 149 -3.66 5.88 4.96
N ILE A 150 -2.91 6.43 3.99
CA ILE A 150 -2.97 7.86 3.67
C ILE A 150 -4.13 8.12 2.70
N PRO A 151 -5.08 9.01 3.07
CA PRO A 151 -6.22 9.32 2.21
C PRO A 151 -5.81 10.10 0.94
N PRO A 152 -6.59 9.94 -0.14
CA PRO A 152 -7.73 9.04 -0.31
C PRO A 152 -7.30 7.58 -0.46
N SER A 153 -7.92 6.68 0.30
CA SER A 153 -7.60 5.25 0.34
C SER A 153 -8.82 4.41 -0.02
N LEU A 154 -8.63 3.45 -0.92
CA LEU A 154 -9.69 2.50 -1.31
C LEU A 154 -10.21 1.70 -0.12
N SER A 155 -9.34 1.31 0.80
CA SER A 155 -9.74 0.54 1.99
C SER A 155 -10.66 1.34 2.90
N LEU A 156 -10.33 2.62 3.15
CA LEU A 156 -11.17 3.50 3.98
C LEU A 156 -12.49 3.83 3.29
N LEU A 157 -12.49 3.94 1.95
CA LEU A 157 -13.71 4.16 1.17
C LEU A 157 -14.64 2.95 1.26
N ILE A 158 -14.13 1.73 1.03
CA ILE A 158 -14.91 0.49 1.15
C ILE A 158 -15.44 0.33 2.57
N TYR A 159 -14.60 0.55 3.58
CA TYR A 159 -14.99 0.48 4.98
C TYR A 159 -16.14 1.46 5.29
N GLY A 160 -16.00 2.72 4.84
CA GLY A 160 -17.02 3.74 5.06
C GLY A 160 -18.36 3.39 4.40
N ALA A 161 -18.32 2.84 3.19
CA ALA A 161 -19.51 2.39 2.48
C ALA A 161 -20.20 1.22 3.18
N LEU A 162 -19.46 0.22 3.65
CA LEU A 162 -20.02 -0.96 4.32
C LEU A 162 -20.54 -0.67 5.72
N THR A 163 -19.98 0.31 6.43
CA THR A 163 -20.36 0.67 7.79
C THR A 163 -21.26 1.91 7.88
N GLU A 164 -21.66 2.45 6.73
CA GLU A 164 -22.43 3.70 6.63
C GLU A 164 -21.78 4.87 7.38
N THR A 165 -20.45 4.83 7.52
CA THR A 165 -19.67 5.85 8.21
C THR A 165 -19.22 6.93 7.23
N SER A 166 -19.23 8.18 7.68
CA SER A 166 -18.76 9.30 6.84
C SER A 166 -17.31 9.11 6.35
N ILE A 167 -17.14 8.97 5.04
CA ILE A 167 -15.85 8.79 4.39
C ILE A 167 -14.92 9.97 4.67
N GLY A 168 -15.46 11.20 4.68
CA GLY A 168 -14.67 12.38 5.01
C GLY A 168 -14.07 12.32 6.41
N LYS A 169 -14.81 11.84 7.41
CA LYS A 169 -14.29 11.64 8.78
C LYS A 169 -13.23 10.54 8.83
N LEU A 170 -13.43 9.45 8.09
CA LEU A 170 -12.44 8.36 7.98
C LEU A 170 -11.15 8.84 7.34
N PHE A 171 -11.24 9.62 6.27
CA PHE A 171 -10.08 10.20 5.62
C PHE A 171 -9.33 11.14 6.54
N MET A 172 -10.01 12.05 7.22
CA MET A 172 -9.37 12.94 8.21
C MET A 172 -8.69 12.14 9.33
N GLY A 173 -9.34 11.06 9.81
CA GLY A 173 -8.76 10.16 10.80
C GLY A 173 -7.54 9.38 10.32
N GLY A 174 -7.45 9.07 9.02
CA GLY A 174 -6.33 8.33 8.39
C GLY A 174 -5.06 9.16 8.20
N ILE A 175 -5.16 10.49 8.10
CA ILE A 175 -4.00 11.36 7.83
C ILE A 175 -2.95 11.24 8.94
N LEU A 176 -3.35 11.40 10.18
CA LEU A 176 -2.41 11.40 11.32
C LEU A 176 -1.67 10.05 11.48
N PRO A 177 -2.35 8.90 11.50
CA PRO A 177 -1.68 7.60 11.53
C PRO A 177 -0.77 7.36 10.32
N GLY A 178 -1.20 7.75 9.12
CA GLY A 178 -0.41 7.59 7.91
C GLY A 178 0.90 8.39 7.95
N ILE A 179 0.85 9.65 8.35
CA ILE A 179 2.05 10.49 8.53
C ILE A 179 2.94 9.94 9.65
N LEU A 180 2.36 9.52 10.77
CA LEU A 180 3.11 8.92 11.87
C LEU A 180 3.87 7.68 11.42
N MET A 181 3.23 6.79 10.66
CA MET A 181 3.88 5.59 10.12
C MET A 181 5.01 5.95 9.15
N ALA A 182 4.82 6.93 8.26
CA ALA A 182 5.88 7.40 7.37
C ALA A 182 7.09 7.92 8.16
N ILE A 183 6.87 8.71 9.21
CA ILE A 183 7.93 9.22 10.09
C ILE A 183 8.62 8.06 10.82
N LEU A 184 7.89 7.08 11.33
CA LEU A 184 8.47 5.91 12.00
C LEU A 184 9.33 5.07 11.06
N PHE A 185 8.91 4.87 9.81
CA PHE A 185 9.74 4.19 8.82
C PHE A 185 11.01 4.99 8.49
N MET A 186 10.91 6.29 8.31
CA MET A 186 12.09 7.15 8.11
C MET A 186 13.03 7.12 9.32
N LEU A 187 12.49 7.18 10.52
CA LEU A 187 13.28 7.08 11.76
C LEU A 187 13.98 5.73 11.88
N TYR A 188 13.30 4.64 11.56
CA TYR A 188 13.90 3.31 11.53
C TYR A 188 15.06 3.23 10.54
N ILE A 189 14.87 3.72 9.31
CA ILE A 189 15.92 3.77 8.28
C ILE A 189 17.10 4.59 8.79
N PHE A 190 16.85 5.78 9.33
CA PHE A 190 17.88 6.65 9.87
C PHE A 190 18.73 5.95 10.94
N ILE A 191 18.09 5.35 11.95
CA ILE A 191 18.78 4.64 13.04
C ILE A 191 19.59 3.45 12.49
N ARG A 192 19.03 2.68 11.56
CA ARG A 192 19.71 1.51 10.99
C ARG A 192 20.91 1.92 10.15
N CYS A 193 20.78 2.95 9.30
CA CYS A 193 21.85 3.42 8.44
C CYS A 193 22.95 4.16 9.20
N THR A 194 22.61 4.85 10.30
CA THR A 194 23.61 5.47 11.19
C THR A 194 24.42 4.41 11.94
N LYS A 195 23.77 3.33 12.42
CA LYS A 195 24.46 2.23 13.12
C LYS A 195 25.30 1.36 12.19
N ASN A 196 24.89 1.23 10.91
CA ASN A 196 25.59 0.43 9.94
C ASN A 196 25.67 1.17 8.58
N PRO A 197 26.67 2.01 8.38
CA PRO A 197 26.85 2.78 7.15
C PRO A 197 26.94 1.92 5.88
N LYS A 198 27.38 0.67 5.95
CA LYS A 198 27.46 -0.26 4.81
C LYS A 198 26.12 -0.53 4.13
N LEU A 199 25.00 -0.20 4.80
CA LEU A 199 23.66 -0.40 4.21
C LEU A 199 23.32 0.61 3.11
N TRP A 200 23.99 1.77 3.07
CA TRP A 200 23.70 2.87 2.15
C TRP A 200 24.95 3.59 1.61
N ASN A 201 26.13 3.39 2.19
CA ASN A 201 27.40 4.08 1.86
C ASN A 201 28.06 3.57 0.57
N SER A 202 27.40 2.68 -0.17
CA SER A 202 27.88 2.20 -1.47
C SER A 202 27.57 3.18 -2.61
N ASP A 203 26.98 4.36 -2.31
CA ASP A 203 26.69 5.37 -3.31
C ASP A 203 27.98 6.10 -3.70
N PRO A 204 28.47 6.00 -4.95
CA PRO A 204 29.70 6.64 -5.44
C PRO A 204 29.77 8.15 -5.16
N TYR A 205 28.58 8.78 -5.05
CA TYR A 205 28.47 10.20 -4.72
C TYR A 205 28.94 10.53 -3.29
N ASN A 206 28.81 9.58 -2.35
CA ASN A 206 29.29 9.78 -0.97
C ASN A 206 30.80 9.53 -0.83
N GLU A 207 31.39 8.68 -1.68
CA GLU A 207 32.83 8.46 -1.68
C GLU A 207 33.61 9.70 -2.12
N GLU A 208 33.14 10.46 -3.11
CA GLU A 208 33.75 11.72 -3.53
C GLU A 208 33.79 12.77 -2.43
N LYS A 209 32.73 12.85 -1.61
CA LYS A 209 32.64 13.82 -0.51
C LYS A 209 33.45 13.41 0.71
N LEU A 210 33.58 12.11 0.98
CA LEU A 210 34.49 11.60 2.03
C LEU A 210 35.94 11.77 1.64
N SER A 211 36.30 11.56 0.38
CA SER A 211 37.67 11.75 -0.08
C SER A 211 38.09 13.24 -0.10
N SER A 212 37.19 14.15 -0.43
CA SER A 212 37.46 15.60 -0.39
C SER A 212 37.55 16.16 1.04
N SER A 213 36.85 15.59 2.02
CA SER A 213 36.92 16.02 3.41
C SER A 213 38.12 15.45 4.21
N ILE A 214 38.86 14.53 3.64
CA ILE A 214 40.11 13.97 4.23
C ILE A 214 41.36 14.71 3.69
N ILE A 215 41.23 15.50 2.61
CA ILE A 215 42.30 16.22 1.97
C ILE A 215 42.39 17.71 2.42
N ASP A 216 41.38 18.23 3.10
CA ASP A 216 41.39 19.51 3.82
C ASP A 216 41.59 19.30 5.34
#